data_3c8f5cbdd8ef7d6a9d66baab6449e23b
#
_entry.id   3c8f5cbdd8ef7d6a9d66baab6449e23b
#
_cell.length_a   1.000
_cell.length_b   1.000
_cell.length_c   1.000
_cell.angle_alpha   90.00
_cell.angle_beta   90.00
_cell.angle_gamma   90.00
#
_symmetry.space_group_name_H-M   'P 1'
#
loop_
_entity.id
_entity.type
_entity.pdbx_description
1 polymer ?
#
loop_
_entity_poly.entity_id
_entity_poly.type
_entity_poly.pdbx_seq_one_letter_code
_entity_poly.pdbx_strand_id
1 'polypeptide(L)'
;HGRGAAKRILGAHSPKEFVEMLKKPRIVMLMVRAGTAVDEMIAQLVPFLEPGDIIVDGGNSNYEDTMRRVSDLESKGFLFVGTGVSGGEEGALSGPSIMPGGSEAAWPHIKPIFQAIAAKVDDGSPCCEWVGPSGAGHFVKMVHNGIEYGDMQLISEIYQIMRDRLRMTPDEMAMVFDR
;
A
#
# COMPACT_ATOMS: atom_id res chain seq x y z
N HIS A 1 9.36 14.91 -17.79
CA HIS A 1 8.39 15.90 -18.31
C HIS A 1 6.98 15.27 -18.37
N GLY A 2 6.28 15.19 -17.29
CA GLY A 2 4.94 14.63 -17.18
C GLY A 2 4.09 15.43 -16.19
N ARG A 3 3.02 14.82 -15.67
CA ARG A 3 2.09 15.42 -14.69
C ARG A 3 2.76 16.00 -13.44
N GLY A 4 4.02 15.64 -13.16
CA GLY A 4 4.82 16.16 -12.04
C GLY A 4 5.67 17.39 -12.34
N ALA A 5 5.76 17.86 -13.60
CA ALA A 5 6.69 18.92 -14.00
C ALA A 5 6.49 20.28 -13.27
N ALA A 6 5.28 20.53 -12.76
CA ALA A 6 4.96 21.73 -11.98
C ALA A 6 5.10 21.55 -10.44
N LYS A 7 5.45 20.34 -9.98
CA LYS A 7 5.59 20.00 -8.55
C LYS A 7 7.09 19.97 -8.18
N ARG A 8 7.41 20.21 -6.92
CA ARG A 8 8.78 20.08 -6.38
C ARG A 8 9.16 18.60 -6.24
N ILE A 9 9.37 17.92 -7.37
CA ILE A 9 9.82 16.53 -7.42
C ILE A 9 11.29 16.55 -7.82
N LEU A 10 12.15 16.01 -6.96
CA LEU A 10 13.58 15.83 -7.22
C LEU A 10 13.81 14.39 -7.66
N GLY A 11 14.51 14.21 -8.77
CA GLY A 11 14.96 12.90 -9.24
C GLY A 11 16.37 12.59 -8.76
N ALA A 12 16.69 11.30 -8.58
CA ALA A 12 18.04 10.81 -8.33
C ALA A 12 18.41 9.77 -9.40
N HIS A 13 19.69 9.67 -9.73
CA HIS A 13 20.18 8.76 -10.77
C HIS A 13 20.79 7.47 -10.18
N SER A 14 20.86 7.36 -8.85
CA SER A 14 21.34 6.16 -8.16
C SER A 14 20.71 6.03 -6.76
N PRO A 15 20.67 4.81 -6.19
CA PRO A 15 20.24 4.60 -4.80
C PRO A 15 21.06 5.43 -3.80
N LYS A 16 22.36 5.57 -4.01
CA LYS A 16 23.23 6.38 -3.16
C LYS A 16 22.82 7.85 -3.17
N GLU A 17 22.72 8.47 -4.35
CA GLU A 17 22.30 9.86 -4.51
C GLU A 17 20.93 10.09 -3.89
N PHE A 18 19.98 9.16 -4.12
CA PHE A 18 18.65 9.23 -3.55
C PHE A 18 18.68 9.26 -2.01
N VAL A 19 19.40 8.35 -1.38
CA VAL A 19 19.49 8.24 0.08
C VAL A 19 20.19 9.48 0.69
N GLU A 20 21.22 10.01 0.04
CA GLU A 20 21.93 11.21 0.49
C GLU A 20 21.06 12.50 0.49
N MET A 21 20.00 12.51 -0.36
CA MET A 21 19.05 13.65 -0.41
C MET A 21 18.01 13.62 0.73
N LEU A 22 17.87 12.51 1.46
CA LEU A 22 16.82 12.32 2.45
C LEU A 22 17.25 12.81 3.84
N LYS A 23 16.29 13.42 4.57
CA LYS A 23 16.47 13.81 5.97
C LYS A 23 16.41 12.58 6.88
N LYS A 24 17.25 12.55 7.91
CA LYS A 24 17.26 11.53 8.96
C LYS A 24 16.14 11.74 10.01
N PRO A 25 15.55 10.65 10.54
CA PRO A 25 15.64 9.29 10.01
C PRO A 25 15.08 9.25 8.59
N ARG A 26 15.79 8.56 7.69
CA ARG A 26 15.37 8.48 6.31
C ARG A 26 14.17 7.58 6.17
N ILE A 27 13.21 7.97 5.35
CA ILE A 27 12.02 7.16 5.03
C ILE A 27 12.05 6.91 3.53
N VAL A 28 12.21 5.64 3.16
CA VAL A 28 12.23 5.18 1.77
C VAL A 28 11.01 4.33 1.50
N MET A 29 10.13 4.78 0.61
CA MET A 29 8.96 4.01 0.19
C MET A 29 9.22 3.30 -1.14
N LEU A 30 9.07 1.99 -1.15
CA LEU A 30 9.18 1.13 -2.31
C LEU A 30 7.80 0.95 -2.95
N MET A 31 7.70 1.30 -4.22
CA MET A 31 6.53 1.08 -5.07
C MET A 31 6.94 0.23 -6.28
N VAL A 32 7.52 -0.93 -5.99
CA VAL A 32 8.03 -1.87 -6.99
C VAL A 32 7.17 -3.13 -7.03
N ARG A 33 7.38 -3.98 -8.03
CA ARG A 33 6.71 -5.27 -8.12
C ARG A 33 7.02 -6.13 -6.89
N ALA A 34 5.98 -6.74 -6.33
CA ALA A 34 6.11 -7.66 -5.20
C ALA A 34 7.02 -8.87 -5.51
N GLY A 35 7.58 -9.47 -4.49
CA GLY A 35 8.50 -10.61 -4.60
C GLY A 35 9.96 -10.17 -4.60
N THR A 36 10.80 -10.82 -5.41
CA THR A 36 12.25 -10.62 -5.43
C THR A 36 12.68 -9.18 -5.73
N ALA A 37 11.91 -8.43 -6.51
CA ALA A 37 12.23 -7.04 -6.81
C ALA A 37 12.29 -6.14 -5.55
N VAL A 38 11.48 -6.45 -4.52
CA VAL A 38 11.55 -5.75 -3.23
C VAL A 38 12.87 -6.09 -2.53
N ASP A 39 13.24 -7.35 -2.49
CA ASP A 39 14.50 -7.80 -1.86
C ASP A 39 15.74 -7.22 -2.57
N GLU A 40 15.72 -7.18 -3.89
CA GLU A 40 16.78 -6.57 -4.72
C GLU A 40 16.91 -5.06 -4.45
N MET A 41 15.80 -4.36 -4.31
CA MET A 41 15.81 -2.92 -4.01
C MET A 41 16.33 -2.67 -2.58
N ILE A 42 15.89 -3.46 -1.60
CA ILE A 42 16.41 -3.41 -0.23
C ILE A 42 17.93 -3.61 -0.22
N ALA A 43 18.42 -4.62 -0.94
CA ALA A 43 19.86 -4.91 -1.04
C ALA A 43 20.66 -3.74 -1.64
N GLN A 44 20.08 -2.98 -2.57
CA GLN A 44 20.71 -1.80 -3.15
C GLN A 44 20.70 -0.58 -2.22
N LEU A 45 19.69 -0.46 -1.34
CA LEU A 45 19.54 0.69 -0.45
C LEU A 45 20.32 0.54 0.86
N VAL A 46 20.30 -0.66 1.46
CA VAL A 46 20.91 -0.94 2.78
C VAL A 46 22.35 -0.45 2.92
N PRO A 47 23.24 -0.56 1.90
CA PRO A 47 24.61 -0.06 2.00
C PRO A 47 24.73 1.45 2.25
N PHE A 48 23.70 2.23 2.00
CA PHE A 48 23.67 3.70 2.13
C PHE A 48 22.80 4.18 3.27
N LEU A 49 22.00 3.28 3.88
CA LEU A 49 21.14 3.57 5.03
C LEU A 49 21.89 3.38 6.34
N GLU A 50 21.37 3.93 7.41
CA GLU A 50 21.91 3.84 8.76
C GLU A 50 20.87 3.21 9.72
N PRO A 51 21.31 2.59 10.83
CA PRO A 51 20.39 2.12 11.86
C PRO A 51 19.39 3.22 12.29
N GLY A 52 18.12 2.85 12.37
CA GLY A 52 17.00 3.75 12.63
C GLY A 52 16.34 4.34 11.37
N ASP A 53 16.92 4.16 10.18
CA ASP A 53 16.26 4.51 8.92
C ASP A 53 15.10 3.52 8.65
N ILE A 54 14.11 3.98 7.90
CA ILE A 54 12.82 3.30 7.70
C ILE A 54 12.66 2.94 6.22
N ILE A 55 12.37 1.67 5.96
CA ILE A 55 11.98 1.19 4.64
C ILE A 55 10.50 0.81 4.68
N VAL A 56 9.72 1.33 3.75
CA VAL A 56 8.29 1.05 3.60
C VAL A 56 8.07 0.31 2.28
N ASP A 57 7.48 -0.87 2.34
CA ASP A 57 7.00 -1.60 1.17
C ASP A 57 5.51 -1.26 0.96
N GLY A 58 5.22 -0.43 -0.04
CA GLY A 58 3.87 -0.04 -0.44
C GLY A 58 3.31 -0.89 -1.60
N GLY A 59 4.04 -1.92 -2.02
CA GLY A 59 3.57 -2.89 -3.01
C GLY A 59 2.53 -3.85 -2.44
N ASN A 60 1.99 -4.71 -3.28
CA ASN A 60 1.04 -5.75 -2.85
C ASN A 60 1.81 -7.05 -2.53
N SER A 61 2.71 -6.99 -1.56
CA SER A 61 3.58 -8.09 -1.17
C SER A 61 2.85 -9.16 -0.36
N ASN A 62 3.35 -10.40 -0.45
CA ASN A 62 2.92 -11.47 0.44
C ASN A 62 3.31 -11.13 1.88
N TYR A 63 2.39 -11.34 2.82
CA TYR A 63 2.61 -11.02 4.24
C TYR A 63 3.73 -11.88 4.88
N GLU A 64 3.95 -13.12 4.43
CA GLU A 64 5.05 -13.97 4.90
C GLU A 64 6.43 -13.42 4.50
N ASP A 65 6.55 -12.91 3.27
CA ASP A 65 7.75 -12.20 2.83
C ASP A 65 7.98 -10.94 3.67
N THR A 66 6.91 -10.24 4.01
CA THR A 66 6.99 -9.04 4.87
C THR A 66 7.46 -9.41 6.27
N MET A 67 6.95 -10.50 6.86
CA MET A 67 7.40 -11.01 8.16
C MET A 67 8.90 -11.30 8.15
N ARG A 68 9.39 -11.99 7.13
CA ARG A 68 10.81 -12.28 6.93
C ARG A 68 11.63 -10.99 6.84
N ARG A 69 11.19 -10.02 6.01
CA ARG A 69 11.88 -8.74 5.82
C ARG A 69 11.94 -7.91 7.10
N VAL A 70 10.84 -7.86 7.88
CA VAL A 70 10.83 -7.20 9.19
C VAL A 70 11.91 -7.80 10.09
N SER A 71 11.91 -9.12 10.25
CA SER A 71 12.90 -9.82 11.10
C SER A 71 14.33 -9.57 10.65
N ASP A 72 14.60 -9.71 9.34
CA ASP A 72 15.93 -9.54 8.77
C ASP A 72 16.47 -8.12 8.93
N LEU A 73 15.63 -7.10 8.73
CA LEU A 73 16.03 -5.71 8.77
C LEU A 73 16.13 -5.18 10.20
N GLU A 74 15.24 -5.57 11.09
CA GLU A 74 15.33 -5.23 12.52
C GLU A 74 16.61 -5.79 13.16
N SER A 75 17.03 -7.00 12.77
CA SER A 75 18.29 -7.59 13.23
C SER A 75 19.52 -6.76 12.86
N LYS A 76 19.40 -5.89 11.84
CA LYS A 76 20.44 -4.97 11.36
C LYS A 76 20.23 -3.53 11.83
N GLY A 77 19.21 -3.29 12.67
CA GLY A 77 18.89 -1.99 13.22
C GLY A 77 18.03 -1.09 12.33
N PHE A 78 17.53 -1.58 11.20
CA PHE A 78 16.59 -0.85 10.34
C PHE A 78 15.15 -1.10 10.76
N LEU A 79 14.25 -0.18 10.40
CA LEU A 79 12.81 -0.34 10.61
C LEU A 79 12.15 -0.66 9.27
N PHE A 80 11.28 -1.67 9.26
CA PHE A 80 10.56 -2.07 8.04
C PHE A 80 9.05 -2.07 8.26
N VAL A 81 8.31 -1.50 7.31
CA VAL A 81 6.86 -1.41 7.33
C VAL A 81 6.30 -1.96 6.03
N GLY A 82 5.51 -3.03 6.14
CA GLY A 82 4.69 -3.51 5.04
C GLY A 82 3.34 -2.77 5.04
N THR A 83 3.03 -2.11 3.94
CA THR A 83 1.87 -1.22 3.88
C THR A 83 0.92 -1.65 2.78
N GLY A 84 -0.25 -2.17 3.17
CA GLY A 84 -1.35 -2.37 2.24
C GLY A 84 -1.90 -1.02 1.76
N VAL A 85 -2.03 -0.86 0.45
CA VAL A 85 -2.60 0.34 -0.17
C VAL A 85 -3.79 -0.08 -1.03
N SER A 86 -4.94 0.55 -0.85
CA SER A 86 -6.18 0.26 -1.57
C SER A 86 -6.82 1.52 -2.14
N GLY A 87 -7.45 1.40 -3.31
CA GLY A 87 -8.14 2.50 -4.00
C GLY A 87 -7.84 2.58 -5.49
N GLY A 88 -7.00 1.70 -6.03
CA GLY A 88 -6.64 1.70 -7.44
C GLY A 88 -5.96 3.00 -7.90
N GLU A 89 -6.07 3.31 -9.18
CA GLU A 89 -5.48 4.53 -9.78
C GLU A 89 -6.15 5.80 -9.26
N GLU A 90 -7.46 5.78 -9.09
CA GLU A 90 -8.23 6.91 -8.55
C GLU A 90 -7.87 7.18 -7.09
N GLY A 91 -7.81 6.14 -6.25
CA GLY A 91 -7.37 6.25 -4.86
C GLY A 91 -5.93 6.77 -4.73
N ALA A 92 -5.03 6.36 -5.62
CA ALA A 92 -3.67 6.88 -5.64
C ALA A 92 -3.61 8.39 -5.90
N LEU A 93 -4.58 8.95 -6.63
CA LEU A 93 -4.66 10.38 -6.92
C LEU A 93 -5.41 11.17 -5.84
N SER A 94 -6.52 10.60 -5.35
CA SER A 94 -7.50 11.31 -4.50
C SER A 94 -7.39 10.97 -3.01
N GLY A 95 -6.65 9.93 -2.67
CA GLY A 95 -6.43 9.41 -1.32
C GLY A 95 -6.76 7.93 -1.23
N PRO A 96 -5.77 7.06 -0.97
CA PRO A 96 -5.98 5.64 -0.77
C PRO A 96 -6.37 5.32 0.68
N SER A 97 -6.96 4.14 0.90
CA SER A 97 -6.94 3.51 2.21
C SER A 97 -5.56 2.88 2.45
N ILE A 98 -4.96 3.11 3.62
CA ILE A 98 -3.57 2.73 3.92
C ILE A 98 -3.53 1.88 5.20
N MET A 99 -2.92 0.69 5.11
CA MET A 99 -2.87 -0.33 6.16
C MET A 99 -1.41 -0.62 6.55
N PRO A 100 -0.77 0.26 7.36
CA PRO A 100 0.63 0.07 7.75
C PRO A 100 0.78 -0.94 8.88
N GLY A 101 1.79 -1.83 8.77
CA GLY A 101 2.17 -2.77 9.81
C GLY A 101 3.63 -3.18 9.68
N GLY A 102 4.27 -3.61 10.76
CA GLY A 102 5.69 -3.98 10.75
C GLY A 102 6.42 -3.56 12.02
N SER A 103 7.51 -2.82 11.87
CA SER A 103 8.27 -2.25 12.99
C SER A 103 7.51 -1.08 13.62
N GLU A 104 6.95 -1.28 14.81
CA GLU A 104 6.10 -0.29 15.49
C GLU A 104 6.82 1.06 15.72
N ALA A 105 8.12 1.01 15.97
CA ALA A 105 8.94 2.21 16.16
C ALA A 105 8.97 3.14 14.93
N ALA A 106 8.61 2.64 13.74
CA ALA A 106 8.49 3.46 12.53
C ALA A 106 7.21 4.31 12.52
N TRP A 107 6.15 3.88 13.22
CA TRP A 107 4.83 4.49 13.13
C TRP A 107 4.80 5.99 13.44
N PRO A 108 5.42 6.50 14.52
CA PRO A 108 5.42 7.94 14.80
C PRO A 108 6.01 8.79 13.68
N HIS A 109 6.92 8.23 12.89
CA HIS A 109 7.59 8.93 11.79
C HIS A 109 6.76 8.95 10.50
N ILE A 110 6.04 7.86 10.19
CA ILE A 110 5.26 7.74 8.96
C ILE A 110 3.80 8.17 9.12
N LYS A 111 3.24 8.10 10.33
CA LYS A 111 1.85 8.47 10.63
C LYS A 111 1.44 9.83 10.06
N PRO A 112 2.18 10.91 10.28
CA PRO A 112 1.78 12.24 9.77
C PRO A 112 1.67 12.28 8.25
N ILE A 113 2.55 11.55 7.55
CA ILE A 113 2.56 11.48 6.08
C ILE A 113 1.37 10.65 5.60
N PHE A 114 1.23 9.44 6.14
CA PHE A 114 0.21 8.49 5.71
C PHE A 114 -1.20 8.99 5.99
N GLN A 115 -1.43 9.54 7.18
CA GLN A 115 -2.73 10.12 7.52
C GLN A 115 -3.04 11.39 6.72
N ALA A 116 -2.04 12.14 6.26
CA ALA A 116 -2.26 13.31 5.40
C ALA A 116 -2.72 12.92 3.99
N ILE A 117 -2.14 11.85 3.42
CA ILE A 117 -2.42 11.40 2.05
C ILE A 117 -3.55 10.38 1.93
N ALA A 118 -3.97 9.76 3.04
CA ALA A 118 -5.07 8.79 3.05
C ALA A 118 -6.41 9.45 2.71
N ALA A 119 -7.34 8.63 2.17
CA ALA A 119 -8.75 9.00 2.06
C ALA A 119 -9.28 9.43 3.42
N LYS A 120 -10.32 10.27 3.41
CA LYS A 120 -11.01 10.74 4.61
C LYS A 120 -12.46 10.30 4.56
N VAL A 121 -13.00 9.91 5.70
CA VAL A 121 -14.44 9.74 5.88
C VAL A 121 -15.11 11.11 6.17
N ASP A 122 -16.44 11.14 6.25
CA ASP A 122 -17.21 12.39 6.33
C ASP A 122 -16.82 13.29 7.52
N ASP A 123 -16.38 12.72 8.62
CA ASP A 123 -15.92 13.48 9.80
C ASP A 123 -14.46 13.96 9.70
N GLY A 124 -13.81 13.69 8.58
CA GLY A 124 -12.41 14.04 8.33
C GLY A 124 -11.39 13.04 8.85
N SER A 125 -11.82 11.95 9.48
CA SER A 125 -10.91 10.90 9.96
C SER A 125 -10.20 10.20 8.80
N PRO A 126 -8.88 9.96 8.88
CA PRO A 126 -8.14 9.31 7.81
C PRO A 126 -8.41 7.80 7.77
N CYS A 127 -8.58 7.25 6.58
CA CYS A 127 -8.60 5.80 6.34
C CYS A 127 -7.19 5.20 6.45
N CYS A 128 -6.53 5.47 7.57
CA CYS A 128 -5.17 5.01 7.86
C CYS A 128 -4.92 5.00 9.36
N GLU A 129 -4.67 3.84 9.92
CA GLU A 129 -4.18 3.65 11.28
C GLU A 129 -3.24 2.43 11.32
N TRP A 130 -2.42 2.35 12.37
CA TRP A 130 -1.53 1.21 12.58
C TRP A 130 -2.33 -0.09 12.78
N VAL A 131 -2.07 -1.12 11.95
CA VAL A 131 -2.84 -2.36 11.98
C VAL A 131 -2.16 -3.51 12.72
N GLY A 132 -0.89 -3.36 13.09
CA GLY A 132 -0.19 -4.34 13.91
C GLY A 132 1.26 -4.60 13.52
N PRO A 133 1.97 -5.45 14.29
CA PRO A 133 3.37 -5.75 14.05
C PRO A 133 3.59 -6.71 12.88
N SER A 134 4.86 -6.87 12.51
CA SER A 134 5.32 -7.89 11.54
C SER A 134 4.62 -7.75 10.18
N GLY A 135 4.02 -8.82 9.64
CA GLY A 135 3.33 -8.83 8.36
C GLY A 135 1.91 -8.26 8.35
N ALA A 136 1.43 -7.67 9.46
CA ALA A 136 0.02 -7.31 9.66
C ALA A 136 -0.55 -6.40 8.56
N GLY A 137 0.20 -5.42 8.06
CA GLY A 137 -0.27 -4.51 7.02
C GLY A 137 -0.64 -5.22 5.71
N HIS A 138 0.24 -6.07 5.21
CA HIS A 138 -0.02 -6.87 4.01
C HIS A 138 -1.03 -8.00 4.26
N PHE A 139 -1.08 -8.56 5.47
CA PHE A 139 -2.10 -9.53 5.84
C PHE A 139 -3.51 -8.93 5.78
N VAL A 140 -3.71 -7.76 6.38
CA VAL A 140 -5.00 -7.05 6.33
C VAL A 140 -5.39 -6.71 4.88
N LYS A 141 -4.43 -6.26 4.06
CA LYS A 141 -4.67 -6.02 2.64
C LYS A 141 -5.05 -7.29 1.87
N MET A 142 -4.43 -8.41 2.18
CA MET A 142 -4.76 -9.71 1.57
C MET A 142 -6.21 -10.12 1.92
N VAL A 143 -6.61 -9.98 3.18
CA VAL A 143 -8.00 -10.26 3.63
C VAL A 143 -8.99 -9.33 2.94
N HIS A 144 -8.68 -8.02 2.89
CA HIS A 144 -9.48 -7.04 2.16
C HIS A 144 -9.70 -7.47 0.69
N ASN A 145 -8.63 -7.81 -0.01
CA ASN A 145 -8.74 -8.26 -1.41
C ASN A 145 -9.55 -9.55 -1.54
N GLY A 146 -9.40 -10.49 -0.61
CA GLY A 146 -10.18 -11.74 -0.62
C GLY A 146 -11.68 -11.47 -0.50
N ILE A 147 -12.10 -10.55 0.35
CA ILE A 147 -13.50 -10.14 0.50
C ILE A 147 -14.00 -9.45 -0.77
N GLU A 148 -13.24 -8.46 -1.29
CA GLU A 148 -13.57 -7.72 -2.50
C GLU A 148 -13.77 -8.64 -3.71
N TYR A 149 -12.89 -9.61 -3.91
CA TYR A 149 -13.03 -10.60 -4.99
C TYR A 149 -14.24 -11.52 -4.79
N GLY A 150 -14.58 -11.86 -3.53
CA GLY A 150 -15.80 -12.59 -3.20
C GLY A 150 -17.06 -11.82 -3.60
N ASP A 151 -17.12 -10.53 -3.24
CA ASP A 151 -18.23 -9.65 -3.59
C ASP A 151 -18.37 -9.49 -5.11
N MET A 152 -17.26 -9.26 -5.82
CA MET A 152 -17.23 -9.17 -7.29
C MET A 152 -17.73 -10.45 -7.95
N GLN A 153 -17.38 -11.61 -7.41
CA GLN A 153 -17.85 -12.90 -7.91
C GLN A 153 -19.37 -13.06 -7.73
N LEU A 154 -19.88 -12.74 -6.54
CA LEU A 154 -21.32 -12.79 -6.25
C LEU A 154 -22.12 -11.87 -7.18
N ILE A 155 -21.66 -10.63 -7.37
CA ILE A 155 -22.29 -9.67 -8.29
C ILE A 155 -22.30 -10.24 -9.72
N SER A 156 -21.18 -10.81 -10.16
CA SER A 156 -21.05 -11.39 -11.51
C SER A 156 -22.00 -12.58 -11.72
N GLU A 157 -22.12 -13.44 -10.72
CA GLU A 157 -23.02 -14.60 -10.77
C GLU A 157 -24.50 -14.17 -10.81
N ILE A 158 -24.90 -13.20 -9.97
CA ILE A 158 -26.26 -12.66 -9.99
C ILE A 158 -26.56 -11.98 -11.33
N TYR A 159 -25.63 -11.18 -11.85
CA TYR A 159 -25.76 -10.58 -13.19
C TYR A 159 -25.99 -11.66 -14.26
N GLN A 160 -25.20 -12.73 -14.23
CA GLN A 160 -25.33 -13.83 -15.18
C GLN A 160 -26.70 -14.53 -15.08
N ILE A 161 -27.20 -14.78 -13.87
CA ILE A 161 -28.53 -15.38 -13.65
C ILE A 161 -29.61 -14.46 -14.21
N MET A 162 -29.60 -13.18 -13.90
CA MET A 162 -30.56 -12.19 -14.40
C MET A 162 -30.56 -12.15 -15.94
N ARG A 163 -29.39 -12.11 -16.57
CA ARG A 163 -29.25 -12.07 -18.02
C ARG A 163 -29.68 -13.36 -18.69
N ASP A 164 -29.13 -14.49 -18.24
CA ASP A 164 -29.20 -15.76 -18.99
C ASP A 164 -30.42 -16.60 -18.63
N ARG A 165 -30.92 -16.54 -17.39
CA ARG A 165 -32.06 -17.32 -16.91
C ARG A 165 -33.33 -16.49 -16.87
N LEU A 166 -33.27 -15.27 -16.35
CA LEU A 166 -34.46 -14.42 -16.22
C LEU A 166 -34.70 -13.56 -17.47
N ARG A 167 -33.73 -13.50 -18.39
CA ARG A 167 -33.81 -12.72 -19.64
C ARG A 167 -34.11 -11.25 -19.43
N MET A 168 -33.64 -10.71 -18.31
CA MET A 168 -33.78 -9.28 -17.99
C MET A 168 -32.97 -8.42 -18.95
N THR A 169 -33.52 -7.25 -19.27
CA THR A 169 -32.82 -6.20 -20.00
C THR A 169 -31.78 -5.52 -19.09
N PRO A 170 -30.76 -4.81 -19.66
CA PRO A 170 -29.81 -4.05 -18.85
C PRO A 170 -30.48 -3.04 -17.91
N ASP A 171 -31.53 -2.35 -18.35
CA ASP A 171 -32.26 -1.38 -17.54
C ASP A 171 -32.99 -2.04 -16.36
N GLU A 172 -33.60 -3.19 -16.56
CA GLU A 172 -34.23 -3.98 -15.48
C GLU A 172 -33.18 -4.46 -14.47
N MET A 173 -32.00 -4.91 -14.94
CA MET A 173 -30.89 -5.32 -14.06
C MET A 173 -30.35 -4.14 -13.26
N ALA A 174 -30.18 -2.96 -13.89
CA ALA A 174 -29.75 -1.76 -13.21
C ALA A 174 -30.70 -1.38 -12.07
N MET A 175 -32.02 -1.46 -12.26
CA MET A 175 -33.01 -1.21 -11.20
C MET A 175 -32.93 -2.17 -10.01
N VAL A 176 -32.41 -3.39 -10.21
CA VAL A 176 -32.17 -4.35 -9.12
C VAL A 176 -30.96 -3.97 -8.30
N PHE A 177 -29.88 -3.55 -8.95
CA PHE A 177 -28.64 -3.14 -8.28
C PHE A 177 -28.70 -1.75 -7.62
N ASP A 178 -29.65 -0.89 -8.01
CA ASP A 178 -29.84 0.44 -7.46
C ASP A 178 -30.68 0.46 -6.15
N ARG A 179 -31.10 -0.71 -5.65
CA ARG A 179 -31.89 -0.88 -4.41
C ARG A 179 -31.04 -1.25 -3.21
#